data_3af764d2e7be207aa8e176cfae028a54
#
_entry.id   3af764d2e7be207aa8e176cfae028a54
#
_cell.length_a   1.000
_cell.length_b   1.000
_cell.length_c   1.000
_cell.angle_alpha   90.00
_cell.angle_beta   90.00
_cell.angle_gamma   90.00
#
_symmetry.space_group_name_H-M   'P 1'
#
loop_
_entity.id
_entity.type
_entity.pdbx_description
1 polymer ?
#
loop_
_entity_poly.entity_id
_entity_poly.type
_entity_poly.pdbx_seq_one_letter_code
_entity_poly.pdbx_strand_id
1 'polypeptide(L)'
;MAISGPTHFPDLEIERTFAAEFSVAWVAGVDEAGRGALAGPVVAAAVMLPIDDACRPDFLAEVRDSKLLSPMTRERLYPLICDYAATYAIGSASAEWIDQYGILGATRRAMNEAVGGLLPAAEAVLVDGPLRLVSGKLPQRPIVRGDSRSLTIAAASILAKVSRDRYMVELGKRSPGYGFERHKGYGTAEHLSLIHISEPTRPY
;
A
#
# COMPACT_ATOMS: atom_id res chain seq x y z
N MET A 1 -30.75 -12.45 8.35
CA MET A 1 -30.18 -11.62 9.42
C MET A 1 -28.67 -11.78 9.36
N ALA A 2 -27.97 -10.81 8.76
CA ALA A 2 -26.51 -10.80 8.76
C ALA A 2 -26.04 -10.34 10.14
N ILE A 3 -25.32 -11.17 10.83
CA ILE A 3 -24.66 -10.84 12.10
C ILE A 3 -23.47 -9.95 11.71
N SER A 4 -23.64 -8.63 11.85
CA SER A 4 -22.51 -7.70 11.81
C SER A 4 -21.65 -7.98 13.05
N GLY A 5 -20.56 -8.72 12.88
CA GLY A 5 -19.53 -8.81 13.90
C GLY A 5 -19.00 -7.38 14.21
N PRO A 6 -18.40 -7.17 15.39
CA PRO A 6 -17.86 -5.87 15.75
C PRO A 6 -16.88 -5.42 14.67
N THR A 7 -17.15 -4.28 14.05
CA THR A 7 -16.21 -3.62 13.13
C THR A 7 -15.00 -3.16 13.95
N HIS A 8 -13.99 -4.02 14.03
CA HIS A 8 -12.73 -3.66 14.64
C HIS A 8 -12.04 -2.67 13.71
N PHE A 9 -11.87 -1.44 14.15
CA PHE A 9 -11.06 -0.46 13.44
C PHE A 9 -9.58 -0.71 13.74
N PRO A 10 -8.67 -0.49 12.76
CA PRO A 10 -7.24 -0.63 13.02
C PRO A 10 -6.79 0.36 14.11
N ASP A 11 -5.94 -0.12 15.00
CA ASP A 11 -5.35 0.65 16.09
C ASP A 11 -3.83 0.44 16.15
N LEU A 12 -3.16 0.94 17.18
CA LEU A 12 -1.71 0.80 17.39
C LEU A 12 -1.34 -0.28 18.42
N GLU A 13 -2.23 -1.21 18.73
CA GLU A 13 -1.95 -2.25 19.74
C GLU A 13 -0.89 -3.25 19.23
N ILE A 14 -0.98 -3.62 17.95
CA ILE A 14 -0.01 -4.52 17.32
C ILE A 14 1.36 -3.88 17.28
N GLU A 15 1.45 -2.59 16.92
CA GLU A 15 2.69 -1.82 16.89
C GLU A 15 3.34 -1.74 18.27
N ARG A 16 2.57 -1.40 19.32
CA ARG A 16 3.05 -1.33 20.70
C ARG A 16 3.55 -2.69 21.20
N THR A 17 2.76 -3.73 20.97
CA THR A 17 3.15 -5.09 21.36
C THR A 17 4.44 -5.51 20.67
N PHE A 18 4.57 -5.23 19.37
CA PHE A 18 5.75 -5.58 18.59
C PHE A 18 6.97 -4.75 19.00
N ALA A 19 6.79 -3.45 19.27
CA ALA A 19 7.84 -2.58 19.79
C ALA A 19 8.37 -3.06 21.13
N ALA A 20 7.48 -3.42 22.06
CA ALA A 20 7.85 -3.94 23.38
C ALA A 20 8.60 -5.28 23.28
N GLU A 21 8.15 -6.20 22.43
CA GLU A 21 8.77 -7.53 22.22
C GLU A 21 10.23 -7.44 21.79
N PHE A 22 10.56 -6.49 20.91
CA PHE A 22 11.91 -6.31 20.37
C PHE A 22 12.68 -5.15 21.00
N SER A 23 12.10 -4.44 21.98
CA SER A 23 12.70 -3.25 22.62
C SER A 23 13.13 -2.18 21.61
N VAL A 24 12.26 -1.87 20.65
CA VAL A 24 12.47 -0.89 19.59
C VAL A 24 11.48 0.27 19.71
N ALA A 25 11.88 1.45 19.24
CA ALA A 25 11.04 2.65 19.25
C ALA A 25 10.30 2.86 17.91
N TRP A 26 10.87 2.41 16.78
CA TRP A 26 10.40 2.73 15.45
C TRP A 26 9.87 1.50 14.71
N VAL A 27 8.55 1.35 14.67
CA VAL A 27 7.84 0.28 13.95
C VAL A 27 7.18 0.85 12.71
N ALA A 28 7.53 0.33 11.53
CA ALA A 28 6.89 0.69 10.27
C ALA A 28 5.82 -0.31 9.87
N GLY A 29 4.67 0.18 9.39
CA GLY A 29 3.69 -0.61 8.66
C GLY A 29 3.92 -0.49 7.16
N VAL A 30 3.77 -1.59 6.42
CA VAL A 30 4.02 -1.66 4.96
C VAL A 30 2.87 -2.34 4.26
N ASP A 31 2.42 -1.75 3.15
CA ASP A 31 1.41 -2.33 2.26
C ASP A 31 1.69 -1.96 0.80
N GLU A 32 1.08 -2.69 -0.14
CA GLU A 32 1.23 -2.48 -1.59
C GLU A 32 -0.10 -2.22 -2.30
N ALA A 33 0.00 -1.57 -3.45
CA ALA A 33 -1.08 -1.42 -4.43
C ALA A 33 -0.61 -1.83 -5.83
N GLY A 34 -1.50 -2.46 -6.61
CA GLY A 34 -1.20 -2.84 -8.00
C GLY A 34 -0.86 -4.29 -8.23
N ARG A 35 -0.73 -5.13 -7.20
CA ARG A 35 -0.41 -6.56 -7.33
C ARG A 35 -1.40 -7.36 -8.17
N GLY A 36 -2.68 -6.99 -8.16
CA GLY A 36 -3.74 -7.62 -8.96
C GLY A 36 -4.11 -6.86 -10.23
N ALA A 37 -3.33 -5.88 -10.66
CA ALA A 37 -3.56 -5.12 -11.88
C ALA A 37 -2.94 -5.85 -13.09
N LEU A 38 -3.51 -5.66 -14.28
CA LEU A 38 -3.00 -6.17 -15.57
C LEU A 38 -1.94 -5.23 -16.17
N ALA A 39 -1.94 -3.95 -15.80
CA ALA A 39 -1.04 -2.95 -16.33
C ALA A 39 -0.55 -1.98 -15.24
N GLY A 40 0.65 -1.43 -15.44
CA GLY A 40 1.28 -0.45 -14.57
C GLY A 40 2.11 -1.09 -13.43
N PRO A 41 2.73 -0.25 -12.60
CA PRO A 41 3.66 -0.69 -11.56
C PRO A 41 2.94 -1.29 -10.34
N VAL A 42 3.71 -2.03 -9.53
CA VAL A 42 3.42 -2.20 -8.11
C VAL A 42 4.02 -1.02 -7.36
N VAL A 43 3.23 -0.43 -6.46
CA VAL A 43 3.66 0.65 -5.58
C VAL A 43 3.44 0.21 -4.14
N ALA A 44 4.43 0.38 -3.29
CA ALA A 44 4.33 0.13 -1.87
C ALA A 44 4.56 1.41 -1.08
N ALA A 45 4.04 1.47 0.13
CA ALA A 45 4.34 2.51 1.09
C ALA A 45 4.78 1.90 2.42
N ALA A 46 5.65 2.61 3.10
CA ALA A 46 6.04 2.35 4.48
C ALA A 46 5.70 3.58 5.31
N VAL A 47 5.08 3.39 6.48
CA VAL A 47 4.63 4.47 7.35
C VAL A 47 5.00 4.16 8.80
N MET A 48 5.61 5.12 9.50
CA MET A 48 5.79 5.09 10.95
C MET A 48 4.92 6.16 11.59
N LEU A 49 4.03 5.76 12.49
CA LEU A 49 3.22 6.69 13.28
C LEU A 49 3.78 6.79 14.70
N PRO A 50 3.58 7.93 15.40
CA PRO A 50 3.86 8.04 16.83
C PRO A 50 2.98 7.04 17.61
N ILE A 51 3.58 5.98 18.18
CA ILE A 51 2.82 4.91 18.85
C ILE A 51 2.37 5.27 20.26
N ASP A 52 3.04 6.23 20.90
CA ASP A 52 2.78 6.68 22.28
C ASP A 52 2.10 8.05 22.37
N ASP A 53 1.63 8.59 21.23
CA ASP A 53 0.95 9.89 21.22
C ASP A 53 -0.40 9.80 21.94
N ALA A 54 -0.53 10.55 23.03
CA ALA A 54 -1.77 10.67 23.80
C ALA A 54 -2.81 11.59 23.12
N CYS A 55 -2.36 12.47 22.22
CA CYS A 55 -3.19 13.47 21.52
C CYS A 55 -3.38 13.11 20.05
N ARG A 56 -3.92 11.92 19.77
CA ARG A 56 -4.16 11.46 18.39
C ARG A 56 -5.18 12.32 17.67
N PRO A 57 -4.90 12.77 16.44
CA PRO A 57 -5.87 13.50 15.63
C PRO A 57 -7.09 12.65 15.28
N ASP A 58 -8.27 13.27 15.24
CA ASP A 58 -9.55 12.60 14.96
C ASP A 58 -9.58 11.88 13.61
N PHE A 59 -8.85 12.37 12.59
CA PHE A 59 -8.84 11.77 11.28
C PHE A 59 -8.29 10.32 11.28
N LEU A 60 -7.48 9.93 12.28
CA LEU A 60 -6.97 8.56 12.40
C LEU A 60 -8.09 7.53 12.60
N ALA A 61 -9.23 7.93 13.17
CA ALA A 61 -10.40 7.06 13.29
C ALA A 61 -11.03 6.70 11.93
N GLU A 62 -10.71 7.45 10.85
CA GLU A 62 -11.16 7.17 9.50
C GLU A 62 -10.15 6.31 8.70
N VAL A 63 -8.91 6.19 9.19
CA VAL A 63 -7.84 5.42 8.53
C VAL A 63 -8.12 3.92 8.67
N ARG A 64 -8.30 3.25 7.54
CA ARG A 64 -8.61 1.80 7.45
C ARG A 64 -8.24 1.29 6.06
N ASP A 65 -8.48 0.00 5.79
CA ASP A 65 -8.27 -0.61 4.46
C ASP A 65 -8.73 0.33 3.34
N SER A 66 -7.78 0.70 2.49
CA SER A 66 -8.01 1.66 1.40
C SER A 66 -9.11 1.25 0.42
N LYS A 67 -9.40 -0.05 0.30
CA LYS A 67 -10.46 -0.59 -0.55
C LYS A 67 -11.87 -0.27 -0.03
N LEU A 68 -12.00 -0.03 1.27
CA LEU A 68 -13.25 0.35 1.93
C LEU A 68 -13.53 1.86 1.88
N LEU A 69 -12.56 2.66 1.43
CA LEU A 69 -12.66 4.11 1.35
C LEU A 69 -12.99 4.57 -0.07
N SER A 70 -13.75 5.65 -0.18
CA SER A 70 -13.96 6.32 -1.47
C SER A 70 -12.64 6.94 -1.98
N PRO A 71 -12.46 7.11 -3.31
CA PRO A 71 -11.29 7.83 -3.84
C PRO A 71 -11.10 9.21 -3.21
N MET A 72 -12.19 9.96 -3.00
CA MET A 72 -12.16 11.29 -2.39
C MET A 72 -11.69 11.23 -0.93
N THR A 73 -12.14 10.24 -0.16
CA THR A 73 -11.69 10.06 1.24
C THR A 73 -10.21 9.73 1.30
N ARG A 74 -9.71 8.84 0.42
CA ARG A 74 -8.29 8.51 0.34
C ARG A 74 -7.43 9.73 0.00
N GLU A 75 -7.84 10.52 -1.00
CA GLU A 75 -7.13 11.75 -1.40
C GLU A 75 -7.10 12.79 -0.27
N ARG A 76 -8.16 12.88 0.54
CA ARG A 76 -8.22 13.77 1.72
C ARG A 76 -7.31 13.28 2.85
N LEU A 77 -7.29 11.97 3.11
CA LEU A 77 -6.49 11.38 4.18
C LEU A 77 -4.99 11.35 3.86
N TYR A 78 -4.62 11.28 2.58
CA TYR A 78 -3.22 11.19 2.15
C TYR A 78 -2.34 12.28 2.77
N PRO A 79 -2.60 13.59 2.56
CA PRO A 79 -1.78 14.64 3.16
C PRO A 79 -1.82 14.63 4.70
N LEU A 80 -2.96 14.33 5.31
CA LEU A 80 -3.07 14.27 6.77
C LEU A 80 -2.18 13.16 7.37
N ILE A 81 -2.12 12.00 6.70
CA ILE A 81 -1.22 10.92 7.10
C ILE A 81 0.24 11.35 6.93
N CYS A 82 0.59 11.97 5.80
CA CYS A 82 1.96 12.45 5.54
C CYS A 82 2.43 13.46 6.59
N ASP A 83 1.56 14.38 6.98
CA ASP A 83 1.88 15.44 7.94
C ASP A 83 1.98 14.91 9.39
N TYR A 84 1.22 13.89 9.75
CA TYR A 84 1.21 13.31 11.09
C TYR A 84 2.27 12.20 11.28
N ALA A 85 2.64 11.49 10.24
CA ALA A 85 3.60 10.40 10.32
C ALA A 85 4.98 10.92 10.81
N ALA A 86 5.63 10.17 11.69
CA ALA A 86 7.02 10.45 12.05
C ALA A 86 7.91 10.39 10.80
N THR A 87 7.63 9.46 9.91
CA THR A 87 8.20 9.37 8.55
C THR A 87 7.35 8.44 7.70
N TYR A 88 7.42 8.65 6.40
CA TYR A 88 6.85 7.73 5.39
C TYR A 88 7.74 7.71 4.15
N ALA A 89 7.62 6.65 3.37
CA ALA A 89 8.28 6.57 2.07
C ALA A 89 7.47 5.69 1.11
N ILE A 90 7.66 5.96 -0.17
CA ILE A 90 7.02 5.24 -1.27
C ILE A 90 8.11 4.52 -2.07
N GLY A 91 7.86 3.26 -2.39
CA GLY A 91 8.70 2.48 -3.29
C GLY A 91 7.88 1.92 -4.44
N SER A 92 8.54 1.59 -5.55
CA SER A 92 7.86 1.10 -6.74
C SER A 92 8.68 0.05 -7.50
N ALA A 93 7.98 -0.77 -8.26
CA ALA A 93 8.57 -1.65 -9.26
C ALA A 93 7.77 -1.55 -10.56
N SER A 94 8.46 -1.27 -11.65
CA SER A 94 7.85 -1.04 -12.97
C SER A 94 7.24 -2.31 -13.57
N ALA A 95 6.46 -2.17 -14.66
CA ALA A 95 5.91 -3.30 -15.41
C ALA A 95 7.03 -4.20 -15.96
N GLU A 96 8.13 -3.62 -16.47
CA GLU A 96 9.29 -4.36 -16.97
C GLU A 96 9.95 -5.21 -15.87
N TRP A 97 9.96 -4.70 -14.63
CA TRP A 97 10.42 -5.47 -13.47
C TRP A 97 9.50 -6.64 -13.15
N ILE A 98 8.18 -6.43 -13.27
CA ILE A 98 7.19 -7.50 -13.07
C ILE A 98 7.40 -8.59 -14.13
N ASP A 99 7.58 -8.21 -15.39
CA ASP A 99 7.81 -9.14 -16.50
C ASP A 99 9.10 -9.96 -16.31
N GLN A 100 10.15 -9.33 -15.80
CA GLN A 100 11.45 -9.98 -15.63
C GLN A 100 11.53 -10.88 -14.37
N TYR A 101 10.96 -10.45 -13.25
CA TYR A 101 11.16 -11.10 -11.93
C TYR A 101 9.87 -11.59 -11.28
N GLY A 102 8.74 -11.42 -11.96
CA GLY A 102 7.42 -11.80 -11.48
C GLY A 102 6.88 -10.87 -10.41
N ILE A 103 5.56 -10.96 -10.20
CA ILE A 103 4.82 -10.06 -9.31
C ILE A 103 5.30 -10.11 -7.86
N LEU A 104 5.71 -11.27 -7.34
CA LEU A 104 6.21 -11.39 -5.98
C LEU A 104 7.57 -10.72 -5.81
N GLY A 105 8.47 -10.85 -6.80
CA GLY A 105 9.76 -10.16 -6.82
C GLY A 105 9.60 -8.65 -6.87
N ALA A 106 8.72 -8.17 -7.74
CA ALA A 106 8.39 -6.75 -7.87
C ALA A 106 7.76 -6.17 -6.59
N THR A 107 6.82 -6.90 -5.95
CA THR A 107 6.22 -6.47 -4.68
C THR A 107 7.28 -6.33 -3.58
N ARG A 108 8.16 -7.34 -3.42
CA ARG A 108 9.25 -7.28 -2.45
C ARG A 108 10.21 -6.13 -2.72
N ARG A 109 10.54 -5.86 -3.98
CA ARG A 109 11.38 -4.72 -4.36
C ARG A 109 10.74 -3.41 -3.93
N ALA A 110 9.47 -3.17 -4.30
CA ALA A 110 8.75 -1.95 -3.94
C ALA A 110 8.68 -1.75 -2.42
N MET A 111 8.36 -2.82 -1.67
CA MET A 111 8.34 -2.77 -0.20
C MET A 111 9.72 -2.49 0.41
N ASN A 112 10.79 -3.14 -0.09
CA ASN A 112 12.15 -2.88 0.40
C ASN A 112 12.60 -1.45 0.11
N GLU A 113 12.27 -0.90 -1.06
CA GLU A 113 12.53 0.49 -1.41
C GLU A 113 11.78 1.46 -0.48
N ALA A 114 10.50 1.20 -0.19
CA ALA A 114 9.72 2.01 0.75
C ALA A 114 10.32 1.98 2.16
N VAL A 115 10.67 0.79 2.70
CA VAL A 115 11.29 0.69 4.03
C VAL A 115 12.67 1.35 4.06
N GLY A 116 13.46 1.17 3.01
CA GLY A 116 14.80 1.78 2.90
C GLY A 116 14.79 3.30 2.77
N GLY A 117 13.66 3.89 2.36
CA GLY A 117 13.49 5.35 2.22
C GLY A 117 13.06 6.07 3.50
N LEU A 118 12.79 5.35 4.60
CA LEU A 118 12.38 5.96 5.86
C LEU A 118 13.53 6.68 6.56
N LEU A 119 13.30 7.91 7.05
CA LEU A 119 14.24 8.71 7.85
C LEU A 119 13.48 9.38 9.00
N PRO A 120 13.71 8.94 10.26
CA PRO A 120 14.65 7.91 10.72
C PRO A 120 14.32 6.53 10.18
N ALA A 121 15.30 5.62 10.17
CA ALA A 121 15.11 4.25 9.70
C ALA A 121 14.19 3.45 10.63
N ALA A 122 13.40 2.54 10.07
CA ALA A 122 12.62 1.60 10.87
C ALA A 122 13.54 0.61 11.60
N GLU A 123 13.19 0.29 12.84
CA GLU A 123 13.87 -0.72 13.66
C GLU A 123 13.13 -2.08 13.61
N ALA A 124 11.84 -2.06 13.29
CA ALA A 124 11.01 -3.22 13.08
C ALA A 124 9.92 -2.95 12.03
N VAL A 125 9.38 -3.99 11.38
CA VAL A 125 8.44 -3.85 10.27
C VAL A 125 7.26 -4.81 10.41
N LEU A 126 6.06 -4.26 10.27
CA LEU A 126 4.80 -4.99 10.08
C LEU A 126 4.44 -4.97 8.60
N VAL A 127 4.21 -6.12 8.00
CA VAL A 127 3.95 -6.24 6.55
C VAL A 127 2.54 -6.78 6.32
N ASP A 128 1.75 -6.14 5.46
CA ASP A 128 0.46 -6.71 5.10
C ASP A 128 0.60 -8.04 4.36
N GLY A 129 -0.31 -8.97 4.67
CA GLY A 129 -0.33 -10.29 4.05
C GLY A 129 0.77 -11.23 4.55
N PRO A 130 1.06 -12.31 3.80
CA PRO A 130 2.00 -13.36 4.21
C PRO A 130 3.45 -13.09 3.77
N LEU A 131 3.73 -11.97 3.10
CA LEU A 131 5.05 -11.68 2.54
C LEU A 131 6.06 -11.30 3.63
N ARG A 132 7.31 -11.68 3.40
CA ARG A 132 8.47 -11.20 4.15
C ARG A 132 9.39 -10.41 3.24
N LEU A 133 9.96 -9.33 3.77
CA LEU A 133 10.98 -8.53 3.07
C LEU A 133 12.29 -9.31 2.95
N VAL A 134 13.05 -9.03 1.90
CA VAL A 134 14.34 -9.73 1.65
C VAL A 134 15.45 -9.20 2.53
N SER A 135 15.39 -7.96 2.99
CA SER A 135 16.40 -7.32 3.85
C SER A 135 16.33 -7.86 5.29
N GLY A 136 16.79 -9.09 5.48
CA GLY A 136 16.55 -9.97 6.62
C GLY A 136 17.19 -9.64 7.96
N LYS A 137 17.57 -8.38 8.25
CA LYS A 137 18.16 -8.02 9.56
C LYS A 137 17.15 -7.38 10.53
N LEU A 138 16.07 -6.80 10.01
CA LEU A 138 15.06 -6.16 10.86
C LEU A 138 14.07 -7.21 11.37
N PRO A 139 13.66 -7.14 12.65
CA PRO A 139 12.48 -7.83 13.13
C PRO A 139 11.29 -7.51 12.21
N GLN A 140 10.64 -8.54 11.68
CA GLN A 140 9.51 -8.34 10.78
C GLN A 140 8.41 -9.37 11.06
N ARG A 141 7.16 -8.89 11.01
CA ARG A 141 5.98 -9.72 11.22
C ARG A 141 4.99 -9.53 10.09
N PRO A 142 4.68 -10.59 9.32
CA PRO A 142 3.58 -10.59 8.37
C PRO A 142 2.26 -10.62 9.14
N ILE A 143 1.32 -9.75 8.76
CA ILE A 143 0.00 -9.65 9.37
C ILE A 143 -1.07 -9.87 8.30
N VAL A 144 -1.76 -10.99 8.36
CA VAL A 144 -2.87 -11.26 7.44
C VAL A 144 -4.00 -10.26 7.69
N ARG A 145 -4.44 -9.55 6.63
CA ARG A 145 -5.38 -8.42 6.69
C ARG A 145 -4.87 -7.35 7.66
N GLY A 146 -3.60 -7.01 7.55
CA GLY A 146 -2.96 -6.03 8.40
C GLY A 146 -3.60 -4.65 8.28
N ASP A 147 -4.05 -4.27 7.09
CA ASP A 147 -4.79 -3.05 6.76
C ASP A 147 -6.10 -2.86 7.54
N SER A 148 -6.66 -3.92 8.10
CA SER A 148 -7.84 -3.87 8.98
C SER A 148 -7.53 -4.02 10.47
N ARG A 149 -6.26 -4.16 10.86
CA ARG A 149 -5.83 -4.50 12.23
C ARG A 149 -4.74 -3.59 12.79
N SER A 150 -3.83 -3.12 11.97
CA SER A 150 -2.68 -2.27 12.29
C SER A 150 -2.89 -0.90 11.64
N LEU A 151 -2.82 0.16 12.43
CA LEU A 151 -3.04 1.52 11.95
C LEU A 151 -1.92 1.98 11.02
N THR A 152 -0.67 1.55 11.26
CA THR A 152 0.46 1.87 10.38
C THR A 152 0.33 1.18 9.02
N ILE A 153 -0.13 -0.08 8.98
CA ILE A 153 -0.40 -0.79 7.71
C ILE A 153 -1.59 -0.14 6.98
N ALA A 154 -2.68 0.21 7.70
CA ALA A 154 -3.82 0.91 7.11
C ALA A 154 -3.43 2.26 6.50
N ALA A 155 -2.59 3.03 7.18
CA ALA A 155 -2.03 4.28 6.64
C ALA A 155 -1.18 4.00 5.39
N ALA A 156 -0.31 3.00 5.43
CA ALA A 156 0.50 2.59 4.28
C ALA A 156 -0.38 2.17 3.08
N SER A 157 -1.48 1.44 3.31
CA SER A 157 -2.41 1.04 2.24
C SER A 157 -3.02 2.24 1.52
N ILE A 158 -3.36 3.30 2.25
CA ILE A 158 -3.87 4.54 1.66
C ILE A 158 -2.78 5.24 0.84
N LEU A 159 -1.56 5.39 1.39
CA LEU A 159 -0.46 6.05 0.69
C LEU A 159 -0.06 5.29 -0.58
N ALA A 160 0.07 3.97 -0.52
CA ALA A 160 0.39 3.14 -1.69
C ALA A 160 -0.70 3.26 -2.76
N LYS A 161 -1.99 3.17 -2.35
CA LYS A 161 -3.13 3.24 -3.27
C LYS A 161 -3.24 4.57 -3.97
N VAL A 162 -3.16 5.68 -3.23
CA VAL A 162 -3.24 7.03 -3.82
C VAL A 162 -2.05 7.31 -4.73
N SER A 163 -0.84 6.99 -4.30
CA SER A 163 0.37 7.18 -5.11
C SER A 163 0.29 6.42 -6.42
N ARG A 164 -0.16 5.16 -6.39
CA ARG A 164 -0.34 4.37 -7.60
C ARG A 164 -1.46 4.91 -8.49
N ASP A 165 -2.60 5.29 -7.92
CA ASP A 165 -3.74 5.80 -8.69
C ASP A 165 -3.36 7.10 -9.41
N ARG A 166 -2.60 8.00 -8.77
CA ARG A 166 -2.04 9.22 -9.37
C ARG A 166 -1.09 8.89 -10.53
N TYR A 167 -0.18 7.93 -10.32
CA TYR A 167 0.71 7.45 -11.39
C TYR A 167 -0.09 6.95 -12.60
N MET A 168 -1.14 6.14 -12.39
CA MET A 168 -1.95 5.59 -13.47
C MET A 168 -2.77 6.68 -14.21
N VAL A 169 -3.18 7.75 -13.53
CA VAL A 169 -3.78 8.92 -14.19
C VAL A 169 -2.78 9.61 -15.11
N GLU A 170 -1.54 9.82 -14.66
CA GLU A 170 -0.49 10.42 -15.49
C GLU A 170 -0.09 9.50 -16.65
N LEU A 171 -0.07 8.20 -16.44
CA LEU A 171 0.16 7.21 -17.49
C LEU A 171 -0.94 7.28 -18.56
N GLY A 172 -2.21 7.43 -18.15
CA GLY A 172 -3.34 7.59 -19.06
C GLY A 172 -3.21 8.80 -19.98
N LYS A 173 -2.67 9.92 -19.49
CA LYS A 173 -2.39 11.10 -20.31
C LYS A 173 -1.30 10.84 -21.36
N ARG A 174 -0.29 10.03 -21.03
CA ARG A 174 0.82 9.67 -21.93
C ARG A 174 0.46 8.55 -22.91
N SER A 175 -0.53 7.74 -22.57
CA SER A 175 -0.99 6.60 -23.36
C SER A 175 -2.51 6.68 -23.55
N PRO A 176 -3.01 7.66 -24.33
CA PRO A 176 -4.44 7.83 -24.54
C PRO A 176 -5.01 6.62 -25.29
N GLY A 177 -6.24 6.25 -24.97
CA GLY A 177 -6.92 5.12 -25.58
C GLY A 177 -6.97 3.85 -24.73
N TYR A 178 -6.09 3.69 -23.75
CA TYR A 178 -6.13 2.56 -22.80
C TYR A 178 -7.03 2.77 -21.58
N GLY A 179 -7.46 4.00 -21.29
CA GLY A 179 -8.38 4.32 -20.19
C GLY A 179 -7.78 4.15 -18.78
N PHE A 180 -6.46 4.21 -18.64
CA PHE A 180 -5.76 4.02 -17.36
C PHE A 180 -6.18 5.02 -16.29
N GLU A 181 -6.62 6.21 -16.67
CA GLU A 181 -7.15 7.22 -15.77
C GLU A 181 -8.45 6.80 -15.08
N ARG A 182 -9.21 5.83 -15.66
CA ARG A 182 -10.45 5.31 -15.09
C ARG A 182 -10.24 4.04 -14.27
N HIS A 183 -9.79 2.97 -14.92
CA HIS A 183 -9.67 1.64 -14.30
C HIS A 183 -8.31 1.37 -13.62
N LYS A 184 -7.35 2.30 -13.66
CA LYS A 184 -6.04 2.20 -13.00
C LYS A 184 -5.27 0.91 -13.35
N GLY A 185 -5.49 0.35 -14.53
CA GLY A 185 -4.86 -0.87 -14.99
C GLY A 185 -5.46 -2.18 -14.45
N TYR A 186 -6.53 -2.12 -13.65
CA TYR A 186 -7.22 -3.33 -13.18
C TYR A 186 -8.07 -3.95 -14.29
N GLY A 187 -8.28 -5.29 -14.23
CA GLY A 187 -9.00 -6.08 -15.23
C GLY A 187 -10.51 -5.86 -15.20
N THR A 188 -10.95 -4.62 -15.40
CA THR A 188 -12.36 -4.28 -15.61
C THR A 188 -12.81 -4.68 -17.01
N ALA A 189 -14.14 -4.83 -17.22
CA ALA A 189 -14.68 -5.11 -18.55
C ALA A 189 -14.24 -4.06 -19.59
N GLU A 190 -14.16 -2.79 -19.19
CA GLU A 190 -13.65 -1.71 -20.03
C GLU A 190 -12.19 -1.93 -20.44
N HIS A 191 -11.30 -2.24 -19.47
CA HIS A 191 -9.88 -2.47 -19.76
C HIS A 191 -9.68 -3.66 -20.70
N LEU A 192 -10.37 -4.77 -20.44
CA LEU A 192 -10.30 -5.95 -21.29
C LEU A 192 -10.78 -5.67 -22.73
N SER A 193 -11.87 -4.90 -22.88
CA SER A 193 -12.35 -4.46 -24.20
C SER A 193 -11.32 -3.60 -24.93
N LEU A 194 -10.68 -2.66 -24.23
CA LEU A 194 -9.66 -1.78 -24.81
C LEU A 194 -8.40 -2.54 -25.24
N ILE A 195 -7.98 -3.54 -24.49
CA ILE A 195 -6.87 -4.43 -24.88
C ILE A 195 -7.20 -5.13 -26.20
N HIS A 196 -8.40 -5.71 -26.35
CA HIS A 196 -8.81 -6.39 -27.60
C HIS A 196 -8.87 -5.46 -28.81
N ILE A 197 -9.22 -4.19 -28.61
CA ILE A 197 -9.29 -3.19 -29.70
C ILE A 197 -7.89 -2.69 -30.06
N SER A 198 -7.05 -2.42 -29.08
CA SER A 198 -5.74 -1.80 -29.27
C SER A 198 -4.63 -2.80 -29.62
N GLU A 199 -4.79 -4.04 -29.20
CA GLU A 199 -3.87 -5.15 -29.47
C GLU A 199 -4.61 -6.33 -30.10
N PRO A 200 -4.95 -6.24 -31.41
CA PRO A 200 -5.59 -7.34 -32.11
C PRO A 200 -4.68 -8.58 -32.04
N THR A 201 -5.28 -9.71 -31.69
CA THR A 201 -4.60 -11.00 -31.57
C THR A 201 -3.69 -11.24 -32.76
N ARG A 202 -2.39 -11.43 -32.51
CA ARG A 202 -1.48 -11.95 -33.57
C ARG A 202 -2.02 -13.28 -34.05
N PRO A 203 -2.19 -13.47 -35.38
CA PRO A 203 -2.51 -14.82 -35.88
C PRO A 203 -1.36 -15.74 -35.46
N TYR A 204 -1.72 -16.92 -34.97
CA TYR A 204 -0.80 -17.99 -34.60
C TYR A 204 0.00 -18.47 -35.77
#